data_37ea80381a0976bc93a7578cd00938d6
#
_entry.id   37ea80381a0976bc93a7578cd00938d6
#
_cell.length_a   1.000
_cell.length_b   1.000
_cell.length_c   1.000
_cell.angle_alpha   90.00
_cell.angle_beta   90.00
_cell.angle_gamma   90.00
#
_symmetry.space_group_name_H-M   'P 1'
#
loop_
_entity.id
_entity.type
_entity.pdbx_description
1 polymer ?
#
loop_
_entity_poly.entity_id
_entity_poly.type
_entity_poly.pdbx_seq_one_letter_code
_entity_poly.pdbx_strand_id
1 'polypeptide(L)'
;MIITIGGRSGAGKTSVAHTLARRLGYRFYSMGDLRGRMAMERGITIDELNEIGKKESWTDKEVDEFQKKLGKKEDRFIIEGWLSFYFIPHSFKVFLDVNSEAAAKRIFKNQRPDEEPQESAREVLKMVKKRMAESQKRYRKYYGVDCFCEECYDLVINTTNLTISQVVSKIITELKIWKSKNKTRQEKRRKKK
;
A
#
# COMPACT_ATOMS: atom_id res chain seq x y z
N MET A 1 17.68 1.04 -0.20
CA MET A 1 16.64 1.19 -1.24
C MET A 1 15.28 0.85 -0.66
N ILE A 2 14.30 1.69 -0.89
CA ILE A 2 12.94 1.58 -0.36
C ILE A 2 12.01 1.05 -1.45
N ILE A 3 11.04 0.21 -1.06
CA ILE A 3 9.97 -0.28 -1.94
C ILE A 3 8.63 0.10 -1.32
N THR A 4 7.80 0.79 -2.07
CA THR A 4 6.42 1.09 -1.66
C THR A 4 5.45 0.20 -2.40
N ILE A 5 4.48 -0.38 -1.69
CA ILE A 5 3.45 -1.24 -2.27
C ILE A 5 2.09 -0.63 -2.01
N GLY A 6 1.48 -0.12 -3.07
CA GLY A 6 0.10 0.34 -3.10
C GLY A 6 -0.82 -0.67 -3.78
N GLY A 7 -2.09 -0.30 -3.98
CA GLY A 7 -3.03 -1.13 -4.73
C GLY A 7 -4.36 -1.35 -4.03
N ARG A 8 -5.24 -2.10 -4.70
CA ARG A 8 -6.62 -2.32 -4.25
C ARG A 8 -6.70 -3.20 -3.01
N SER A 9 -7.77 -3.04 -2.23
CA SER A 9 -8.08 -3.94 -1.11
C SER A 9 -8.23 -5.37 -1.63
N GLY A 10 -7.72 -6.37 -0.88
CA GLY A 10 -7.77 -7.78 -1.30
C GLY A 10 -6.73 -8.18 -2.36
N ALA A 11 -5.90 -7.27 -2.86
CA ALA A 11 -4.81 -7.59 -3.79
C ALA A 11 -3.63 -8.35 -3.15
N GLY A 12 -3.64 -8.54 -1.83
CA GLY A 12 -2.61 -9.28 -1.10
C GLY A 12 -1.38 -8.45 -0.74
N LYS A 13 -1.50 -7.12 -0.66
CA LYS A 13 -0.40 -6.20 -0.36
C LYS A 13 0.45 -6.61 0.84
N THR A 14 -0.17 -6.82 1.99
CA THR A 14 0.50 -7.18 3.24
C THR A 14 1.26 -8.49 3.12
N SER A 15 0.63 -9.55 2.58
CA SER A 15 1.26 -10.86 2.40
C SER A 15 2.43 -10.82 1.41
N VAL A 16 2.28 -10.07 0.31
CA VAL A 16 3.34 -9.86 -0.69
C VAL A 16 4.48 -9.06 -0.08
N ALA A 17 4.18 -7.95 0.59
CA ALA A 17 5.19 -7.08 1.22
C ALA A 17 6.00 -7.83 2.28
N HIS A 18 5.34 -8.58 3.16
CA HIS A 18 5.99 -9.40 4.18
C HIS A 18 6.89 -10.49 3.57
N THR A 19 6.39 -11.21 2.54
CA THR A 19 7.17 -12.25 1.85
C THR A 19 8.37 -11.67 1.10
N LEU A 20 8.18 -10.53 0.46
CA LEU A 20 9.25 -9.81 -0.25
C LEU A 20 10.32 -9.29 0.72
N ALA A 21 9.90 -8.73 1.86
CA ALA A 21 10.81 -8.25 2.91
C ALA A 21 11.70 -9.37 3.43
N ARG A 22 11.12 -10.52 3.73
CA ARG A 22 11.87 -11.71 4.16
C ARG A 22 12.87 -12.19 3.09
N ARG A 23 12.47 -12.22 1.80
CA ARG A 23 13.37 -12.63 0.70
C ARG A 23 14.53 -11.66 0.46
N LEU A 24 14.33 -10.38 0.71
CA LEU A 24 15.35 -9.35 0.50
C LEU A 24 16.17 -9.01 1.75
N GLY A 25 15.82 -9.54 2.92
CA GLY A 25 16.40 -9.15 4.21
C GLY A 25 16.10 -7.69 4.54
N TYR A 26 14.88 -7.22 4.23
CA TYR A 26 14.41 -5.85 4.45
C TYR A 26 13.44 -5.79 5.62
N ARG A 27 13.36 -4.63 6.28
CA ARG A 27 12.29 -4.36 7.26
C ARG A 27 10.96 -4.19 6.54
N PHE A 28 9.87 -4.45 7.26
CA PHE A 28 8.51 -4.34 6.74
C PHE A 28 7.67 -3.41 7.62
N TYR A 29 6.90 -2.55 6.99
CA TYR A 29 5.95 -1.63 7.62
C TYR A 29 4.61 -1.69 6.90
N SER A 30 3.51 -1.82 7.68
CA SER A 30 2.13 -1.78 7.18
C SER A 30 1.43 -0.54 7.71
N MET A 31 0.99 0.33 6.81
CA MET A 31 0.22 1.52 7.18
C MET A 31 -1.21 1.17 7.56
N GLY A 32 -1.75 0.10 6.98
CA GLY A 32 -3.04 -0.44 7.39
C GLY A 32 -3.03 -0.94 8.84
N ASP A 33 -1.99 -1.71 9.21
CA ASP A 33 -1.86 -2.23 10.58
C ASP A 33 -1.54 -1.12 11.59
N LEU A 34 -0.76 -0.10 11.19
CA LEU A 34 -0.51 1.07 12.02
C LEU A 34 -1.83 1.79 12.32
N ARG A 35 -2.65 2.01 11.29
CA ARG A 35 -3.96 2.66 11.42
C ARG A 35 -4.94 1.81 12.25
N GLY A 36 -4.94 0.49 12.07
CA GLY A 36 -5.74 -0.43 12.90
C GLY A 36 -5.36 -0.36 14.38
N ARG A 37 -4.06 -0.35 14.69
CA ARG A 37 -3.58 -0.16 16.08
C ARG A 37 -4.02 1.19 16.67
N MET A 38 -3.90 2.27 15.91
CA MET A 38 -4.37 3.60 16.34
C MET A 38 -5.87 3.61 16.70
N ALA A 39 -6.69 2.87 15.98
CA ALA A 39 -8.11 2.71 16.27
C ALA A 39 -8.30 1.92 17.58
N MET A 40 -7.68 0.75 17.70
CA MET A 40 -7.79 -0.09 18.89
C MET A 40 -7.30 0.60 20.17
N GLU A 41 -6.21 1.36 20.10
CA GLU A 41 -5.70 2.15 21.25
C GLU A 41 -6.68 3.22 21.71
N ARG A 42 -7.62 3.64 20.87
CA ARG A 42 -8.68 4.59 21.15
C ARG A 42 -10.02 3.94 21.49
N GLY A 43 -10.06 2.59 21.51
CA GLY A 43 -11.28 1.83 21.78
C GLY A 43 -12.34 1.91 20.67
N ILE A 44 -11.93 2.21 19.44
CA ILE A 44 -12.81 2.32 18.27
C ILE A 44 -12.39 1.36 17.15
N THR A 45 -13.30 1.10 16.23
CA THR A 45 -13.02 0.33 15.01
C THR A 45 -12.28 1.19 13.97
N ILE A 46 -11.64 0.53 13.01
CA ILE A 46 -11.00 1.25 11.89
C ILE A 46 -12.04 1.98 11.02
N ASP A 47 -13.26 1.49 10.97
CA ASP A 47 -14.34 2.12 10.21
C ASP A 47 -14.82 3.40 10.91
N GLU A 48 -14.94 3.41 12.24
CA GLU A 48 -15.19 4.64 13.01
C GLU A 48 -14.05 5.64 12.86
N LEU A 49 -12.79 5.19 12.90
CA LEU A 49 -11.62 6.06 12.63
C LEU A 49 -11.67 6.64 11.22
N ASN A 50 -12.17 5.88 10.22
CA ASN A 50 -12.34 6.38 8.86
C ASN A 50 -13.48 7.41 8.75
N GLU A 51 -14.59 7.25 9.49
CA GLU A 51 -15.67 8.24 9.54
C GLU A 51 -15.17 9.56 10.15
N ILE A 52 -14.41 9.50 11.25
CA ILE A 52 -13.74 10.69 11.82
C ILE A 52 -12.83 11.34 10.77
N GLY A 53 -12.06 10.56 10.05
CA GLY A 53 -11.13 11.04 9.01
C GLY A 53 -11.78 11.75 7.84
N LYS A 54 -13.07 11.60 7.61
CA LYS A 54 -13.81 12.39 6.60
C LYS A 54 -13.92 13.87 7.00
N LYS A 55 -13.95 14.15 8.29
CA LYS A 55 -14.11 15.48 8.86
C LYS A 55 -12.79 16.06 9.38
N GLU A 56 -11.97 15.24 9.98
CA GLU A 56 -10.76 15.62 10.71
C GLU A 56 -9.48 15.01 10.09
N SER A 57 -8.53 15.86 9.75
CA SER A 57 -7.27 15.41 9.07
C SER A 57 -6.26 14.75 10.00
N TRP A 58 -6.42 14.85 11.34
CA TRP A 58 -5.44 14.31 12.28
C TRP A 58 -5.29 12.78 12.19
N THR A 59 -6.39 12.10 11.84
CA THR A 59 -6.42 10.64 11.70
C THR A 59 -5.45 10.11 10.63
N ASP A 60 -5.17 10.91 9.61
CA ASP A 60 -4.21 10.59 8.55
C ASP A 60 -2.81 11.16 8.86
N LYS A 61 -2.74 12.35 9.48
CA LYS A 61 -1.47 13.07 9.72
C LYS A 61 -0.41 12.25 10.47
N GLU A 62 -0.81 11.48 11.47
CA GLU A 62 0.12 10.66 12.26
C GLU A 62 0.79 9.58 11.40
N VAL A 63 -0.01 8.88 10.59
CA VAL A 63 0.49 7.87 9.64
C VAL A 63 1.35 8.50 8.56
N ASP A 64 0.98 9.68 8.08
CA ASP A 64 1.68 10.41 7.04
C ASP A 64 3.04 10.90 7.50
N GLU A 65 3.10 11.50 8.69
CA GLU A 65 4.35 11.94 9.28
C GLU A 65 5.28 10.77 9.62
N PHE A 66 4.73 9.64 10.06
CA PHE A 66 5.51 8.41 10.21
C PHE A 66 6.18 8.00 8.89
N GLN A 67 5.42 7.94 7.79
CA GLN A 67 5.95 7.58 6.47
C GLN A 67 7.03 8.55 5.99
N LYS A 68 6.79 9.86 6.12
CA LYS A 68 7.75 10.91 5.73
C LYS A 68 9.06 10.81 6.52
N LYS A 69 8.97 10.61 7.84
CA LYS A 69 10.14 10.45 8.72
C LYS A 69 10.91 9.17 8.38
N LEU A 70 10.19 8.07 8.18
CA LEU A 70 10.78 6.79 7.82
C LEU A 70 11.55 6.88 6.50
N GLY A 71 10.94 7.43 5.46
CA GLY A 71 11.56 7.58 4.14
C GLY A 71 12.79 8.49 4.11
N LYS A 72 12.93 9.40 5.09
CA LYS A 72 14.10 10.27 5.24
C LYS A 72 15.22 9.65 6.06
N LYS A 73 14.88 8.83 7.06
CA LYS A 73 15.83 8.35 8.08
C LYS A 73 16.34 6.94 7.80
N GLU A 74 15.57 6.14 7.06
CA GLU A 74 15.83 4.72 6.91
C GLU A 74 15.95 4.30 5.45
N ASP A 75 16.65 3.19 5.24
CA ASP A 75 16.77 2.52 3.95
C ASP A 75 16.55 1.00 4.13
N ARG A 76 16.49 0.26 3.02
CA ARG A 76 16.31 -1.19 3.00
C ARG A 76 15.05 -1.65 3.76
N PHE A 77 13.90 -1.06 3.39
CA PHE A 77 12.60 -1.47 3.91
C PHE A 77 11.54 -1.53 2.80
N ILE A 78 10.45 -2.23 3.11
CA ILE A 78 9.23 -2.30 2.32
C ILE A 78 8.12 -1.70 3.16
N ILE A 79 7.35 -0.82 2.56
CA ILE A 79 6.19 -0.20 3.19
C ILE A 79 4.97 -0.40 2.31
N GLU A 80 3.88 -0.88 2.88
CA GLU A 80 2.61 -0.99 2.19
C GLU A 80 1.61 0.03 2.72
N GLY A 81 0.94 0.70 1.78
CA GLY A 81 -0.07 1.71 2.08
C GLY A 81 -0.54 2.45 0.83
N TRP A 82 -1.74 3.01 0.89
CA TRP A 82 -2.33 3.67 -0.29
C TRP A 82 -1.61 4.94 -0.74
N LEU A 83 -0.94 5.66 0.18
CA LEU A 83 -0.19 6.88 -0.12
C LEU A 83 1.32 6.76 0.07
N SER A 84 1.84 5.56 0.34
CA SER A 84 3.27 5.36 0.59
C SER A 84 4.13 5.81 -0.60
N PHE A 85 3.66 5.61 -1.83
CA PHE A 85 4.33 6.07 -3.06
C PHE A 85 4.45 7.59 -3.15
N TYR A 86 3.49 8.31 -2.58
CA TYR A 86 3.44 9.78 -2.57
C TYR A 86 4.37 10.35 -1.51
N PHE A 87 4.36 9.80 -0.30
CA PHE A 87 5.21 10.27 0.81
C PHE A 87 6.66 9.84 0.68
N ILE A 88 6.96 8.81 -0.11
CA ILE A 88 8.33 8.31 -0.38
C ILE A 88 8.57 8.27 -1.90
N PRO A 89 8.68 9.44 -2.56
CA PRO A 89 8.70 9.54 -4.02
C PRO A 89 9.93 8.89 -4.68
N HIS A 90 11.02 8.70 -3.94
CA HIS A 90 12.26 8.09 -4.41
C HIS A 90 12.28 6.55 -4.29
N SER A 91 11.20 5.93 -3.82
CA SER A 91 11.06 4.47 -3.72
C SER A 91 10.84 3.80 -5.09
N PHE A 92 11.07 2.49 -5.16
CA PHE A 92 10.50 1.66 -6.22
C PHE A 92 9.03 1.39 -5.90
N LYS A 93 8.13 1.85 -6.78
CA LYS A 93 6.69 1.91 -6.53
C LYS A 93 5.98 0.77 -7.22
N VAL A 94 5.31 -0.08 -6.46
CA VAL A 94 4.57 -1.25 -6.96
C VAL A 94 3.09 -1.07 -6.67
N PHE A 95 2.24 -1.23 -7.68
CA PHE A 95 0.78 -1.29 -7.57
C PHE A 95 0.30 -2.72 -7.73
N LEU A 96 -0.50 -3.20 -6.78
CA LEU A 96 -1.16 -4.50 -6.87
C LEU A 96 -2.64 -4.30 -7.16
N ASP A 97 -3.03 -4.71 -8.37
CA ASP A 97 -4.43 -4.77 -8.80
C ASP A 97 -5.05 -6.13 -8.54
N VAL A 98 -6.38 -6.20 -8.49
CA VAL A 98 -7.14 -7.44 -8.35
C VAL A 98 -8.58 -7.26 -8.83
N ASN A 99 -9.16 -8.29 -9.41
CA ASN A 99 -10.60 -8.32 -9.67
C ASN A 99 -11.40 -8.20 -8.37
N SER A 100 -12.45 -7.38 -8.40
CA SER A 100 -13.25 -7.06 -7.20
C SER A 100 -13.90 -8.27 -6.52
N GLU A 101 -14.34 -9.26 -7.29
CA GLU A 101 -14.94 -10.48 -6.74
C GLU A 101 -13.90 -11.38 -6.10
N ALA A 102 -12.73 -11.52 -6.74
CA ALA A 102 -11.61 -12.26 -6.17
C ALA A 102 -11.11 -11.59 -4.88
N ALA A 103 -11.05 -10.26 -4.86
CA ALA A 103 -10.73 -9.48 -3.68
C ALA A 103 -11.69 -9.73 -2.52
N ALA A 104 -13.01 -9.66 -2.79
CA ALA A 104 -14.05 -9.89 -1.78
C ALA A 104 -13.97 -11.31 -1.19
N LYS A 105 -13.81 -12.33 -2.03
CA LYS A 105 -13.64 -13.72 -1.58
C LYS A 105 -12.40 -13.90 -0.68
N ARG A 106 -11.28 -13.26 -1.04
CA ARG A 106 -10.04 -13.33 -0.26
C ARG A 106 -10.18 -12.68 1.11
N ILE A 107 -10.80 -11.48 1.17
CA ILE A 107 -11.04 -10.76 2.42
C ILE A 107 -12.04 -11.52 3.29
N PHE A 108 -13.14 -12.01 2.72
CA PHE A 108 -14.15 -12.79 3.44
C PHE A 108 -13.54 -14.02 4.12
N LYS A 109 -12.63 -14.72 3.44
CA LYS A 109 -11.94 -15.90 4.00
C LYS A 109 -10.95 -15.53 5.12
N ASN A 110 -10.43 -14.32 5.13
CA ASN A 110 -9.38 -13.85 6.05
C ASN A 110 -9.76 -12.47 6.59
N GLN A 111 -10.87 -12.40 7.34
CA GLN A 111 -11.34 -11.16 7.95
C GLN A 111 -10.37 -10.68 9.03
N ARG A 112 -10.25 -9.39 9.20
CA ARG A 112 -9.33 -8.76 10.16
C ARG A 112 -10.02 -8.56 11.50
N PRO A 113 -9.29 -8.71 12.62
CA PRO A 113 -9.87 -8.50 13.95
C PRO A 113 -10.18 -7.03 14.27
N ASP A 114 -9.60 -6.09 13.54
CA ASP A 114 -9.83 -4.64 13.67
C ASP A 114 -10.95 -4.13 12.75
N GLU A 115 -11.62 -5.03 12.03
CA GLU A 115 -12.75 -4.73 11.14
C GLU A 115 -14.04 -5.40 11.64
N GLU A 116 -15.20 -4.80 11.35
CA GLU A 116 -16.47 -5.46 11.61
C GLU A 116 -16.62 -6.72 10.75
N PRO A 117 -16.93 -7.88 11.35
CA PRO A 117 -17.09 -9.11 10.61
C PRO A 117 -18.27 -9.03 9.64
N GLN A 118 -18.05 -9.50 8.41
CA GLN A 118 -19.07 -9.54 7.37
C GLN A 118 -19.60 -10.98 7.22
N GLU A 119 -20.89 -11.13 6.95
CA GLU A 119 -21.54 -12.46 6.85
C GLU A 119 -21.38 -13.10 5.44
N SER A 120 -21.02 -12.29 4.43
CA SER A 120 -20.88 -12.77 3.05
C SER A 120 -19.82 -12.02 2.25
N ALA A 121 -19.28 -12.69 1.21
CA ALA A 121 -18.39 -12.03 0.25
C ALA A 121 -19.08 -10.86 -0.50
N ARG A 122 -20.41 -10.88 -0.62
CA ARG A 122 -21.19 -9.80 -1.24
C ARG A 122 -21.18 -8.53 -0.36
N GLU A 123 -21.27 -8.69 0.94
CA GLU A 123 -21.18 -7.59 1.90
C GLU A 123 -19.76 -7.03 1.94
N VAL A 124 -18.75 -7.90 1.98
CA VAL A 124 -17.35 -7.48 1.84
C VAL A 124 -17.14 -6.66 0.57
N LEU A 125 -17.71 -7.09 -0.57
CA LEU A 125 -17.58 -6.35 -1.83
C LEU A 125 -18.17 -4.94 -1.72
N LYS A 126 -19.35 -4.79 -1.10
CA LYS A 126 -19.99 -3.48 -0.88
C LYS A 126 -19.11 -2.60 0.04
N MET A 127 -18.69 -3.15 1.17
CA MET A 127 -17.85 -2.47 2.15
C MET A 127 -16.54 -1.99 1.53
N VAL A 128 -15.83 -2.86 0.80
CA VAL A 128 -14.56 -2.53 0.15
C VAL A 128 -14.73 -1.44 -0.90
N LYS A 129 -15.76 -1.53 -1.76
CA LYS A 129 -16.05 -0.48 -2.77
C LYS A 129 -16.31 0.87 -2.11
N LYS A 130 -17.14 0.90 -1.04
CA LYS A 130 -17.41 2.12 -0.29
C LYS A 130 -16.13 2.70 0.31
N ARG A 131 -15.35 1.89 1.05
CA ARG A 131 -14.08 2.30 1.68
C ARG A 131 -13.08 2.87 0.67
N MET A 132 -12.93 2.21 -0.48
CA MET A 132 -12.02 2.67 -1.54
C MET A 132 -12.45 4.03 -2.12
N ALA A 133 -13.74 4.19 -2.45
CA ALA A 133 -14.28 5.44 -2.98
C ALA A 133 -14.14 6.61 -1.98
N GLU A 134 -14.45 6.36 -0.72
CA GLU A 134 -14.33 7.36 0.35
C GLU A 134 -12.88 7.76 0.61
N SER A 135 -11.97 6.80 0.63
CA SER A 135 -10.53 7.07 0.80
C SER A 135 -9.96 7.82 -0.41
N GLN A 136 -10.34 7.47 -1.63
CA GLN A 136 -9.93 8.19 -2.83
C GLN A 136 -10.41 9.65 -2.81
N LYS A 137 -11.69 9.89 -2.42
CA LYS A 137 -12.24 11.23 -2.26
C LYS A 137 -11.48 12.03 -1.20
N ARG A 138 -11.19 11.40 -0.04
CA ARG A 138 -10.46 12.01 1.07
C ARG A 138 -9.04 12.40 0.67
N TYR A 139 -8.29 11.51 0.01
CA TYR A 139 -6.92 11.77 -0.39
C TYR A 139 -6.80 12.81 -1.52
N ARG A 140 -7.77 12.85 -2.44
CA ARG A 140 -7.87 13.93 -3.41
C ARG A 140 -8.11 15.29 -2.74
N LYS A 141 -8.99 15.33 -1.72
CA LYS A 141 -9.28 16.55 -0.95
C LYS A 141 -8.05 17.05 -0.18
N TYR A 142 -7.33 16.17 0.52
CA TYR A 142 -6.25 16.57 1.42
C TYR A 142 -4.89 16.70 0.75
N TYR A 143 -4.63 15.94 -0.30
CA TYR A 143 -3.30 15.86 -0.92
C TYR A 143 -3.30 16.13 -2.44
N GLY A 144 -4.46 16.26 -3.07
CA GLY A 144 -4.57 16.36 -4.53
C GLY A 144 -4.16 15.08 -5.27
N VAL A 145 -4.15 13.93 -4.58
CA VAL A 145 -3.59 12.67 -5.11
C VAL A 145 -4.68 11.62 -5.29
N ASP A 146 -4.64 10.94 -6.43
CA ASP A 146 -5.38 9.70 -6.63
C ASP A 146 -4.51 8.51 -6.18
N CYS A 147 -4.92 7.86 -5.08
CA CYS A 147 -4.19 6.71 -4.54
C CYS A 147 -4.27 5.44 -5.41
N PHE A 148 -5.11 5.45 -6.44
CA PHE A 148 -5.27 4.36 -7.40
C PHE A 148 -4.80 4.72 -8.83
N CYS A 149 -4.02 5.80 -8.98
CA CYS A 149 -3.37 6.20 -10.22
C CYS A 149 -2.28 5.19 -10.58
N GLU A 150 -2.57 4.25 -11.48
CA GLU A 150 -1.63 3.19 -11.88
C GLU A 150 -0.38 3.76 -12.56
N GLU A 151 -0.50 4.85 -13.30
CA GLU A 151 0.59 5.54 -13.99
C GLU A 151 1.60 6.18 -13.01
N CYS A 152 1.20 6.34 -11.75
CA CYS A 152 2.06 6.87 -10.68
C CYS A 152 3.05 5.83 -10.13
N TYR A 153 2.98 4.58 -10.61
CA TYR A 153 3.80 3.46 -10.13
C TYR A 153 4.78 2.97 -11.20
N ASP A 154 5.92 2.45 -10.75
CA ASP A 154 6.96 1.88 -11.62
C ASP A 154 6.58 0.48 -12.13
N LEU A 155 5.69 -0.22 -11.40
CA LEU A 155 5.25 -1.58 -11.71
C LEU A 155 3.81 -1.80 -11.28
N VAL A 156 2.96 -2.26 -12.21
CA VAL A 156 1.57 -2.67 -11.95
C VAL A 156 1.44 -4.17 -12.16
N ILE A 157 0.87 -4.89 -11.19
CA ILE A 157 0.64 -6.34 -11.27
C ILE A 157 -0.81 -6.67 -10.94
N ASN A 158 -1.53 -7.26 -11.88
CA ASN A 158 -2.81 -7.89 -11.57
C ASN A 158 -2.57 -9.24 -10.88
N THR A 159 -3.04 -9.34 -9.64
CA THR A 159 -2.81 -10.50 -8.76
C THR A 159 -3.94 -11.52 -8.78
N THR A 160 -4.98 -11.33 -9.58
CA THR A 160 -6.22 -12.14 -9.54
C THR A 160 -5.93 -13.63 -9.58
N ASN A 161 -5.09 -14.07 -10.52
CA ASN A 161 -4.76 -15.48 -10.75
C ASN A 161 -3.31 -15.82 -10.37
N LEU A 162 -2.67 -15.01 -9.52
CA LEU A 162 -1.29 -15.23 -9.11
C LEU A 162 -1.19 -15.65 -7.64
N THR A 163 -0.27 -16.54 -7.36
CA THR A 163 0.16 -16.84 -5.99
C THR A 163 1.07 -15.72 -5.46
N ILE A 164 1.17 -15.60 -4.13
CA ILE A 164 2.08 -14.63 -3.49
C ILE A 164 3.51 -14.81 -4.00
N SER A 165 3.97 -16.05 -4.15
CA SER A 165 5.33 -16.35 -4.62
C SER A 165 5.57 -15.86 -6.05
N GLN A 166 4.59 -16.01 -6.95
CA GLN A 166 4.68 -15.52 -8.33
C GLN A 166 4.71 -13.98 -8.38
N VAL A 167 3.87 -13.30 -7.58
CA VAL A 167 3.89 -11.84 -7.48
C VAL A 167 5.24 -11.35 -6.98
N VAL A 168 5.76 -11.95 -5.90
CA VAL A 168 7.07 -11.58 -5.34
C VAL A 168 8.20 -11.81 -6.33
N SER A 169 8.19 -12.90 -7.10
CA SER A 169 9.19 -13.17 -8.12
C SER A 169 9.17 -12.14 -9.24
N LYS A 170 7.96 -11.72 -9.71
CA LYS A 170 7.81 -10.64 -10.69
C LYS A 170 8.38 -9.32 -10.16
N ILE A 171 8.07 -8.95 -8.91
CA ILE A 171 8.60 -7.74 -8.29
C ILE A 171 10.13 -7.77 -8.24
N ILE A 172 10.74 -8.89 -7.85
CA ILE A 172 12.21 -9.01 -7.77
C ILE A 172 12.86 -8.87 -9.16
N THR A 173 12.25 -9.45 -10.18
CA THR A 173 12.75 -9.33 -11.57
C THR A 173 12.73 -7.89 -12.04
N GLU A 174 11.59 -7.21 -11.93
CA GLU A 174 11.45 -5.81 -12.34
C GLU A 174 12.32 -4.86 -11.52
N LEU A 175 12.49 -5.16 -10.23
CA LEU A 175 13.38 -4.41 -9.36
C LEU A 175 14.83 -4.42 -9.84
N LYS A 176 15.33 -5.55 -10.36
CA LYS A 176 16.68 -5.65 -10.92
C LYS A 176 16.82 -4.75 -12.17
N ILE A 177 15.81 -4.77 -13.04
CA ILE A 177 15.77 -3.94 -14.26
C ILE A 177 15.72 -2.45 -13.88
N TRP A 178 14.86 -2.08 -12.93
CA TRP A 178 14.74 -0.70 -12.45
C TRP A 178 16.07 -0.18 -11.86
N LYS A 179 16.78 -1.01 -11.08
CA LYS A 179 18.10 -0.65 -10.52
C LYS A 179 19.12 -0.39 -11.62
N SER A 180 19.21 -1.24 -12.63
CA SER A 180 20.17 -1.06 -13.74
C SER A 180 19.89 0.22 -14.51
N LYS A 181 18.63 0.52 -14.85
CA LYS A 181 18.22 1.75 -15.52
C LYS A 181 18.57 3.01 -14.72
N ASN A 182 18.35 3.00 -13.41
CA ASN A 182 18.63 4.16 -12.56
C ASN A 182 20.14 4.37 -12.33
N LYS A 183 20.94 3.32 -12.26
CA LYS A 183 22.41 3.42 -12.22
C LYS A 183 22.95 4.14 -13.47
N THR A 184 22.52 3.70 -14.64
CA THR A 184 22.92 4.32 -15.93
C THR A 184 22.49 5.80 -16.02
N ARG A 185 21.31 6.15 -15.51
CA ARG A 185 20.84 7.56 -15.46
C ARG A 185 21.71 8.43 -14.53
N GLN A 186 22.12 7.90 -13.39
CA GLN A 186 23.00 8.63 -12.45
C GLN A 186 24.41 8.83 -13.01
N GLU A 187 24.98 7.82 -13.67
CA GLU A 187 26.28 7.92 -14.33
C GLU A 187 26.29 8.96 -15.46
N LYS A 188 25.24 8.99 -16.30
CA LYS A 188 25.07 10.00 -17.34
C LYS A 188 24.94 11.44 -16.78
N ARG A 189 24.28 11.61 -15.64
CA ARG A 189 24.17 12.93 -14.96
C ARG A 189 25.50 13.40 -14.36
N ARG A 190 26.32 12.48 -13.84
CA ARG A 190 27.65 12.80 -13.30
C ARG A 190 28.65 13.20 -14.40
N LYS A 191 28.53 12.64 -15.61
CA LYS A 191 29.40 12.96 -16.76
C LYS A 191 29.04 14.29 -17.44
N LYS A 192 27.88 14.89 -17.11
CA LYS A 192 27.43 16.18 -17.67
C LYS A 192 27.65 17.38 -16.71
N LYS A 193 28.17 17.12 -15.53
CA LYS A 193 28.67 18.14 -14.57
C LYS A 193 30.19 18.17 -14.58
#